data_02f0e41c63e42fb3bab81b4f4ce5792c
#
_entry.id   02f0e41c63e42fb3bab81b4f4ce5792c
#
_cell.length_a   1.000
_cell.length_b   1.000
_cell.length_c   1.000
_cell.angle_alpha   90.00
_cell.angle_beta   90.00
_cell.angle_gamma   90.00
#
_symmetry.space_group_name_H-M   'P 1'
#
loop_
_entity.id
_entity.type
_entity.pdbx_description
1 polymer ?
#
loop_
_entity_poly.entity_id
_entity_poly.type
_entity_poly.pdbx_seq_one_letter_code
_entity_poly.pdbx_strand_id
1 'polypeptide(L)'
;MSLNRRVFTQTIAAVGVTAAAPAMAAATIEVTMKNNPKAIFVPATVNCKVGDTVTWTNPGVITHSVTCDPAQAVDKANAVLPAGVQPFDSNNMEQDATFSHTFTVKGTYKYICKMHEAMGMVGTVVVS
;
A
#
# COMPACT_ATOMS: atom_id res chain seq x y z
N MET A 1 -12.89 -2.18 -54.22
CA MET A 1 -13.01 -2.19 -53.66
C MET A 1 -13.18 -2.19 -52.85
N SER A 2 -12.95 -2.06 -52.71
CA SER A 2 -13.12 -2.01 -51.87
C SER A 2 -13.22 -2.00 -50.88
N LEU A 3 -13.24 -1.85 -50.73
CA LEU A 3 -13.41 -1.81 -49.78
C LEU A 3 -13.44 -1.83 -48.88
N ASN A 4 -13.38 -1.70 -49.00
CA ASN A 4 -13.57 -1.71 -48.19
C ASN A 4 -13.54 -1.68 -47.33
N ARG A 5 -13.44 -1.51 -47.47
CA ARG A 5 -13.56 -1.40 -46.67
C ARG A 5 -13.54 -1.37 -45.64
N ARG A 6 -13.56 -1.18 -45.74
CA ARG A 6 -13.70 -1.14 -44.87
C ARG A 6 -13.75 -1.13 -43.82
N VAL A 7 -13.70 -1.00 -43.89
CA VAL A 7 -13.88 -0.98 -43.04
C VAL A 7 -13.83 -0.95 -42.09
N PHE A 8 -13.83 -0.78 -42.00
CA PHE A 8 -13.93 -0.66 -41.16
C PHE A 8 -13.95 -0.51 -40.25
N THR A 9 -13.97 -0.37 -40.37
CA THR A 9 -14.24 -0.17 -39.60
C THR A 9 -14.13 -0.12 -38.66
N GLN A 10 -14.10 0.01 -38.67
CA GLN A 10 -14.22 0.22 -37.88
C GLN A 10 -14.22 0.22 -36.92
N THR A 11 -14.30 0.31 -37.02
CA THR A 11 -14.56 0.46 -36.25
C THR A 11 -14.45 0.48 -35.30
N ILE A 12 -14.42 0.56 -35.28
CA ILE A 12 -14.52 0.73 -34.54
C ILE A 12 -14.48 0.77 -33.68
N ALA A 13 -14.44 0.89 -33.70
CA ALA A 13 -14.58 1.04 -32.99
C ALA A 13 -14.64 1.11 -32.15
N ALA A 14 -14.68 1.17 -32.23
CA ALA A 14 -14.87 1.36 -31.53
C ALA A 14 -14.89 1.30 -30.70
N VAL A 15 -14.93 1.29 -30.73
CA VAL A 15 -15.05 1.32 -30.09
C VAL A 15 -14.97 1.26 -29.27
N GLY A 16 -14.90 1.34 -29.13
CA GLY A 16 -15.02 1.53 -28.46
C GLY A 16 -14.81 1.58 -27.66
N VAL A 17 -14.86 1.72 -27.66
CA VAL A 17 -14.74 1.97 -27.02
C VAL A 17 -14.63 2.05 -26.22
N THR A 18 -14.71 2.09 -26.16
CA THR A 18 -14.81 2.22 -25.50
C THR A 18 -14.58 2.37 -24.69
N ALA A 19 -15.04 2.81 -25.58
CA ALA A 19 -14.27 2.91 -24.47
C ALA A 19 -14.85 2.86 -23.13
N ALA A 20 -14.86 1.90 -22.69
CA ALA A 20 -15.07 1.78 -21.29
C ALA A 20 -14.31 2.86 -20.59
N ALA A 21 -14.92 3.49 -19.61
CA ALA A 21 -14.15 4.32 -18.73
C ALA A 21 -12.90 3.56 -18.33
N PRO A 22 -11.75 4.11 -18.51
CA PRO A 22 -10.56 3.41 -18.08
C PRO A 22 -10.66 3.15 -16.59
N ALA A 23 -10.30 1.97 -16.19
CA ALA A 23 -10.10 1.70 -14.78
C ALA A 23 -9.09 2.71 -14.27
N MET A 24 -9.30 3.22 -13.08
CA MET A 24 -8.31 4.07 -12.44
C MET A 24 -7.03 3.26 -12.31
N ALA A 25 -5.94 3.78 -12.81
CA ALA A 25 -4.65 3.16 -12.62
C ALA A 25 -4.35 3.04 -11.14
N ALA A 26 -3.77 1.94 -10.73
CA ALA A 26 -3.35 1.75 -9.37
C ALA A 26 -2.30 2.78 -9.01
N ALA A 27 -2.43 3.34 -7.81
CA ALA A 27 -1.50 4.34 -7.31
C ALA A 27 -0.44 3.70 -6.43
N THR A 28 0.70 4.37 -6.32
CA THR A 28 1.72 4.04 -5.33
C THR A 28 1.81 5.20 -4.35
N ILE A 29 1.66 4.89 -3.07
CA ILE A 29 1.69 5.88 -2.00
C ILE A 29 2.94 5.65 -1.18
N GLU A 30 3.68 6.73 -0.90
CA GLU A 30 4.93 6.66 -0.17
C GLU A 30 4.75 6.97 1.30
N VAL A 31 5.38 6.15 2.15
CA VAL A 31 5.47 6.39 3.59
C VAL A 31 6.95 6.41 3.96
N THR A 32 7.36 7.42 4.69
CA THR A 32 8.74 7.56 5.14
C THR A 32 8.84 7.24 6.61
N MET A 33 9.87 6.52 7.00
CA MET A 33 10.16 6.24 8.40
C MET A 33 11.11 7.31 8.92
N LYS A 34 10.70 8.01 9.97
CA LYS A 34 11.48 9.11 10.53
C LYS A 34 11.81 8.84 11.99
N ASN A 35 12.86 9.49 12.47
CA ASN A 35 13.36 9.30 13.82
C ASN A 35 13.37 10.57 14.65
N ASN A 36 13.13 11.73 14.05
CA ASN A 36 13.21 13.02 14.71
C ASN A 36 11.88 13.73 14.56
N PRO A 37 11.22 14.14 15.65
CA PRO A 37 11.71 14.07 17.06
C PRO A 37 11.63 12.68 17.68
N LYS A 38 10.94 11.73 17.07
CA LYS A 38 10.86 10.35 17.53
C LYS A 38 10.59 9.43 16.35
N ALA A 39 10.67 8.13 16.58
CA ALA A 39 10.40 7.13 15.55
C ALA A 39 8.90 7.17 15.17
N ILE A 40 8.62 7.49 13.92
CA ILE A 40 7.25 7.60 13.39
C ILE A 40 7.19 7.21 11.91
N PHE A 41 5.99 6.80 11.48
CA PHE A 41 5.67 6.69 10.05
C PHE A 41 5.07 8.01 9.58
N VAL A 42 5.48 8.49 8.41
CA VAL A 42 4.97 9.75 7.84
C VAL A 42 4.52 9.52 6.41
N PRO A 43 3.24 9.67 6.09
CA PRO A 43 2.14 9.97 7.00
C PRO A 43 1.80 8.77 7.87
N ALA A 44 1.19 9.03 9.02
CA ALA A 44 0.79 7.97 9.94
C ALA A 44 -0.45 7.22 9.43
N THR A 45 -1.29 7.87 8.65
CA THR A 45 -2.48 7.27 8.05
C THR A 45 -2.45 7.48 6.54
N VAL A 46 -2.67 6.40 5.82
CA VAL A 46 -2.77 6.39 4.36
C VAL A 46 -4.19 5.96 3.99
N ASN A 47 -4.80 6.67 3.06
CA ASN A 47 -6.08 6.28 2.47
C ASN A 47 -5.79 5.87 1.03
N CYS A 48 -6.21 4.69 0.66
CA CYS A 48 -6.00 4.19 -0.69
C CYS A 48 -7.19 3.35 -1.16
N LYS A 49 -7.08 2.83 -2.37
CA LYS A 49 -8.12 1.99 -2.97
C LYS A 49 -7.58 0.58 -3.18
N VAL A 50 -8.49 -0.36 -3.31
CA VAL A 50 -8.13 -1.74 -3.67
C VAL A 50 -7.27 -1.70 -4.93
N GLY A 51 -6.14 -2.39 -4.88
CA GLY A 51 -5.16 -2.45 -5.98
C GLY A 51 -4.01 -1.48 -5.83
N ASP A 52 -4.10 -0.52 -4.91
CA ASP A 52 -3.01 0.42 -4.68
C ASP A 52 -1.87 -0.23 -3.88
N THR A 53 -0.68 0.29 -4.07
CA THR A 53 0.52 -0.17 -3.38
C THR A 53 1.03 0.92 -2.47
N VAL A 54 1.40 0.55 -1.26
CA VAL A 54 2.10 1.45 -0.34
C VAL A 54 3.55 1.01 -0.28
N THR A 55 4.46 1.97 -0.39
CA THR A 55 5.89 1.73 -0.29
C THR A 55 6.43 2.49 0.91
N TRP A 56 7.08 1.78 1.80
CA TRP A 56 7.76 2.33 2.97
C TRP A 56 9.25 2.42 2.69
N THR A 57 9.86 3.51 3.11
CA THR A 57 11.30 3.75 2.93
C THR A 57 11.90 4.18 4.26
N ASN A 58 13.05 3.58 4.60
CA ASN A 58 13.82 3.96 5.77
C ASN A 58 15.08 4.70 5.33
N PRO A 59 15.07 6.03 5.29
CA PRO A 59 16.25 6.79 4.85
C PRO A 59 17.34 6.93 5.92
N GLY A 60 17.01 6.61 7.18
CA GLY A 60 17.90 6.82 8.31
C GLY A 60 18.67 5.58 8.71
N VAL A 61 19.57 5.77 9.68
CA VAL A 61 20.44 4.69 10.15
C VAL A 61 19.80 3.79 11.20
N ILE A 62 18.64 4.18 11.73
CA ILE A 62 17.92 3.38 12.74
C ILE A 62 17.15 2.29 12.03
N THR A 63 17.24 1.06 12.48
CA THR A 63 16.51 -0.06 11.93
C THR A 63 15.02 0.04 12.26
N HIS A 64 14.17 -0.20 11.27
CA HIS A 64 12.71 -0.21 11.43
C HIS A 64 12.11 -1.47 10.83
N SER A 65 10.80 -1.64 11.00
CA SER A 65 10.04 -2.67 10.30
C SER A 65 8.65 -2.14 9.98
N VAL A 66 8.00 -2.81 9.01
CA VAL A 66 6.57 -2.66 8.74
C VAL A 66 5.95 -4.02 9.04
N THR A 67 5.25 -4.11 10.14
CA THR A 67 4.75 -5.39 10.63
C THR A 67 3.26 -5.29 10.89
N CYS A 68 2.48 -5.90 10.02
CA CYS A 68 1.02 -5.98 10.15
C CYS A 68 0.68 -7.41 10.52
N ASP A 69 0.95 -7.75 11.77
CA ASP A 69 0.79 -9.09 12.29
C ASP A 69 0.47 -9.01 13.79
N PRO A 70 -0.80 -9.24 14.17
CA PRO A 70 -1.17 -9.16 15.58
C PRO A 70 -0.37 -10.09 16.49
N ALA A 71 0.14 -11.20 15.97
CA ALA A 71 0.93 -12.13 16.77
C ALA A 71 2.28 -11.55 17.18
N GLN A 72 2.77 -10.54 16.48
CA GLN A 72 4.04 -9.91 16.77
C GLN A 72 3.92 -8.57 17.51
N ALA A 73 2.69 -8.10 17.74
CA ALA A 73 2.46 -6.85 18.45
C ALA A 73 2.43 -7.11 19.94
N VAL A 74 3.01 -6.20 20.72
CA VAL A 74 2.88 -6.22 22.17
C VAL A 74 1.43 -5.93 22.54
N ASP A 75 0.83 -4.94 21.90
CA ASP A 75 -0.60 -4.66 22.01
C ASP A 75 -1.26 -5.01 20.68
N LYS A 76 -2.10 -6.03 20.68
CA LYS A 76 -2.75 -6.51 19.46
C LYS A 76 -3.63 -5.44 18.80
N ALA A 77 -4.10 -4.45 19.55
CA ALA A 77 -4.87 -3.35 18.99
C ALA A 77 -4.03 -2.47 18.05
N ASN A 78 -2.70 -2.57 18.11
CA ASN A 78 -1.79 -1.82 17.25
C ASN A 78 -1.52 -2.49 15.91
N ALA A 79 -1.88 -3.76 15.77
CA ALA A 79 -1.68 -4.50 14.51
C ALA A 79 -2.98 -5.20 14.17
N VAL A 80 -3.70 -4.67 13.18
CA VAL A 80 -5.05 -5.10 12.83
C VAL A 80 -5.10 -5.44 11.35
N LEU A 81 -5.78 -6.54 11.05
CA LEU A 81 -6.03 -6.98 9.68
C LEU A 81 -7.53 -7.18 9.48
N PRO A 82 -8.06 -6.88 8.30
CA PRO A 82 -9.42 -7.29 7.96
C PRO A 82 -9.55 -8.82 8.01
N ALA A 83 -10.76 -9.31 8.24
CA ALA A 83 -11.01 -10.75 8.33
C ALA A 83 -10.50 -11.47 7.09
N GLY A 84 -9.80 -12.58 7.29
CA GLY A 84 -9.31 -13.45 6.22
C GLY A 84 -8.05 -12.96 5.51
N VAL A 85 -7.51 -11.80 5.91
CA VAL A 85 -6.29 -11.26 5.30
C VAL A 85 -5.07 -11.81 6.01
N GLN A 86 -4.09 -12.24 5.23
CA GLN A 86 -2.84 -12.76 5.78
C GLN A 86 -1.97 -11.64 6.34
N PRO A 87 -1.29 -11.89 7.46
CA PRO A 87 -0.33 -10.94 8.00
C PRO A 87 0.82 -10.72 7.02
N PHE A 88 1.46 -9.55 7.14
CA PHE A 88 2.68 -9.29 6.38
C PHE A 88 3.70 -8.58 7.25
N ASP A 89 4.97 -8.74 6.90
CA ASP A 89 6.09 -8.24 7.69
C ASP A 89 7.26 -7.98 6.76
N SER A 90 7.80 -6.77 6.81
CA SER A 90 9.00 -6.42 6.04
C SER A 90 10.25 -7.08 6.59
N ASN A 91 10.21 -7.57 7.83
CA ASN A 91 11.38 -7.88 8.61
C ASN A 91 12.20 -6.59 8.82
N ASN A 92 13.44 -6.71 9.27
CA ASN A 92 14.24 -5.52 9.57
C ASN A 92 14.59 -4.77 8.30
N MET A 93 14.37 -3.48 8.35
CA MET A 93 14.69 -2.55 7.26
C MET A 93 15.83 -1.67 7.72
N GLU A 94 17.01 -1.91 7.14
CA GLU A 94 18.20 -1.11 7.41
C GLU A 94 18.14 0.20 6.61
N GLN A 95 19.18 1.01 6.69
CA GLN A 95 19.23 2.27 5.97
C GLN A 95 19.01 2.06 4.48
N ASP A 96 18.17 2.91 3.90
CA ASP A 96 17.80 2.94 2.48
C ASP A 96 16.96 1.74 2.02
N ALA A 97 16.53 0.86 2.94
CA ALA A 97 15.65 -0.24 2.59
C ALA A 97 14.27 0.27 2.24
N THR A 98 13.62 -0.43 1.32
CA THR A 98 12.23 -0.18 0.97
C THR A 98 11.42 -1.47 1.09
N PHE A 99 10.12 -1.33 1.37
CA PHE A 99 9.19 -2.43 1.42
C PHE A 99 7.88 -1.97 0.79
N SER A 100 7.32 -2.78 -0.09
CA SER A 100 6.05 -2.46 -0.75
C SER A 100 5.04 -3.55 -0.48
N HIS A 101 3.78 -3.14 -0.34
CA HIS A 101 2.67 -4.07 -0.19
C HIS A 101 1.48 -3.54 -0.99
N THR A 102 0.89 -4.42 -1.80
CA THR A 102 -0.30 -4.09 -2.59
C THR A 102 -1.53 -4.56 -1.81
N PHE A 103 -2.48 -3.66 -1.61
CA PHE A 103 -3.68 -3.93 -0.81
C PHE A 103 -4.82 -4.34 -1.72
N THR A 104 -5.30 -5.58 -1.58
CA THR A 104 -6.33 -6.15 -2.44
C THR A 104 -7.66 -6.36 -1.73
N VAL A 105 -7.72 -6.12 -0.43
CA VAL A 105 -8.94 -6.32 0.38
C VAL A 105 -9.27 -5.03 1.11
N LYS A 106 -10.50 -4.58 1.00
CA LYS A 106 -11.00 -3.41 1.71
C LYS A 106 -10.91 -3.59 3.20
N GLY A 107 -10.68 -2.52 3.90
CA GLY A 107 -10.71 -2.51 5.34
C GLY A 107 -9.63 -1.63 5.93
N THR A 108 -9.54 -1.66 7.25
CA THR A 108 -8.55 -0.90 8.00
C THR A 108 -7.44 -1.85 8.45
N TYR A 109 -6.22 -1.46 8.12
CA TYR A 109 -5.01 -2.18 8.49
C TYR A 109 -4.24 -1.30 9.45
N LYS A 110 -3.82 -1.86 10.57
CA LYS A 110 -2.89 -1.16 11.48
C LYS A 110 -1.62 -1.98 11.57
N TYR A 111 -0.51 -1.31 11.53
CA TYR A 111 0.81 -1.95 11.52
C TYR A 111 1.75 -1.22 12.46
N ILE A 112 2.80 -1.91 12.85
CA ILE A 112 3.78 -1.42 13.82
C ILE A 112 5.18 -1.49 13.24
N CYS A 113 6.10 -0.74 13.84
CA CYS A 113 7.52 -1.04 13.82
C CYS A 113 7.81 -1.87 15.07
N LYS A 114 8.31 -3.09 14.90
CA LYS A 114 8.49 -3.99 16.04
C LYS A 114 9.41 -3.41 17.12
N MET A 115 10.44 -2.71 16.71
CA MET A 115 11.42 -2.13 17.63
C MET A 115 10.91 -0.89 18.35
N HIS A 116 9.90 -0.23 17.81
CA HIS A 116 9.47 1.08 18.32
C HIS A 116 7.97 1.16 18.62
N GLU A 117 7.31 0.02 18.69
CA GLU A 117 5.88 0.01 19.03
C GLU A 117 5.62 0.71 20.35
N ALA A 118 6.46 0.44 21.35
CA ALA A 118 6.31 1.05 22.67
C ALA A 118 6.45 2.57 22.66
N MET A 119 7.09 3.11 21.62
CA MET A 119 7.23 4.56 21.45
C MET A 119 6.10 5.15 20.59
N GLY A 120 5.13 4.34 20.20
CA GLY A 120 4.00 4.80 19.42
C GLY A 120 4.24 4.77 17.92
N MET A 121 5.23 4.03 17.44
CA MET A 121 5.46 3.90 15.98
C MET A 121 4.47 2.93 15.37
N VAL A 122 3.27 3.43 15.15
CA VAL A 122 2.13 2.68 14.61
C VAL A 122 1.58 3.46 13.41
N GLY A 123 1.19 2.74 12.38
CA GLY A 123 0.59 3.34 11.19
C GLY A 123 -0.74 2.69 10.86
N THR A 124 -1.48 3.34 9.96
CA THR A 124 -2.79 2.87 9.52
C THR A 124 -2.91 3.02 8.01
N VAL A 125 -3.45 1.99 7.38
CA VAL A 125 -3.84 2.06 5.96
C VAL A 125 -5.33 1.77 5.89
N VAL A 126 -6.08 2.68 5.31
CA VAL A 126 -7.52 2.51 5.08
C VAL A 126 -7.71 2.26 3.59
N VAL A 127 -8.22 1.08 3.26
CA VAL A 127 -8.42 0.65 1.87
C VAL A 127 -9.92 0.66 1.56
N SER A 128 -10.30 1.41 0.55
CA SER A 128 -11.70 1.52 0.14
C SER A 128 -11.98 1.04 -1.29
#